data_c489a1c9b0c8d6dbb35534b9dd0f7285
#
_entry.id   c489a1c9b0c8d6dbb35534b9dd0f7285
#
_cell.length_a   1.000
_cell.length_b   1.000
_cell.length_c   1.000
_cell.angle_alpha   90.00
_cell.angle_beta   90.00
_cell.angle_gamma   90.00
#
_symmetry.space_group_name_H-M   'P 1'
#
loop_
_entity.id
_entity.type
_entity.pdbx_description
1 polymer ?
#
loop_
_entity_poly.entity_id
_entity_poly.type
_entity_poly.pdbx_seq_one_letter_code
_entity_poly.pdbx_strand_id
1 'polypeptide(L)'
;MSLHLALFLETTGCHYAGWRMPGLSEVPHPADFRLLKSLAQQAEAAKFDLVFMADKLSVDDIYAGHFADAVQHRVTERPDPFSVLSALAAVTDRIGLAGTISSSFASPFATARTLATLDHISAGRAGWNVVTSTSAAEARNFGQQLLSHDQRYLKAEAFIRAVTQLWDSWQGDAIQSDREQGVYADGRKIRYADIDNQWFQVKGPLNLSRPPQGHPVTIQAGGSTAFTELAARHADVIFAAEKADLASAKSYYANLKALVERQGRQADSLKVLPGLQPIIAATQKEADELLESLTQLHHPLATLTHLSNTMDYDWSQHALDEPVPDIAAQLGRRERFSPMLNHARAENMTLRQFTKWVARSGFIVAGTAESIAERIALWYQERAVDGFVIMPPYVPGASDAFFQQVVPLLQERGIFRTEYQHTTLRGHLGLPAV
;
A
#
# COMPACT_ATOMS: atom_id res chain seq x y z
N MET A 1 22.99 4.05 4.41
CA MET A 1 21.60 3.75 4.04
C MET A 1 20.91 3.18 5.27
N SER A 2 19.65 3.53 5.52
CA SER A 2 18.86 3.01 6.65
C SER A 2 17.72 2.15 6.09
N LEU A 3 17.37 1.09 6.81
CA LEU A 3 16.16 0.31 6.57
C LEU A 3 14.92 1.22 6.64
N HIS A 4 13.92 0.99 5.79
CA HIS A 4 12.65 1.71 5.79
C HIS A 4 11.51 0.82 6.28
N LEU A 5 10.65 1.35 7.14
CA LEU A 5 9.47 0.65 7.64
C LEU A 5 8.21 1.48 7.42
N ALA A 6 7.24 0.90 6.75
CA ALA A 6 5.88 1.42 6.61
C ALA A 6 4.91 0.57 7.42
N LEU A 7 3.91 1.17 8.07
CA LEU A 7 2.83 0.44 8.72
C LEU A 7 1.61 0.43 7.81
N PHE A 8 1.10 -0.76 7.47
CA PHE A 8 -0.22 -0.90 6.87
C PHE A 8 -1.26 -0.65 7.98
N LEU A 9 -1.96 0.47 7.87
CA LEU A 9 -2.89 0.95 8.89
C LEU A 9 -4.28 0.34 8.69
N GLU A 10 -4.58 -0.69 9.46
CA GLU A 10 -5.85 -1.43 9.43
C GLU A 10 -6.25 -1.77 10.88
N THR A 11 -7.46 -1.40 11.30
CA THR A 11 -7.91 -1.58 12.68
C THR A 11 -8.28 -3.04 13.02
N THR A 12 -8.58 -3.84 12.01
CA THR A 12 -9.02 -5.24 12.18
C THR A 12 -7.92 -6.26 11.87
N GLY A 13 -6.74 -5.76 11.49
CA GLY A 13 -5.62 -6.58 11.05
C GLY A 13 -5.73 -7.01 9.58
N CYS A 14 -4.59 -7.41 9.01
CA CYS A 14 -4.46 -7.73 7.59
C CYS A 14 -4.77 -9.20 7.25
N HIS A 15 -4.84 -10.09 8.24
CA HIS A 15 -5.24 -11.48 8.03
C HIS A 15 -6.76 -11.60 7.90
N TYR A 16 -7.26 -12.48 7.02
CA TYR A 16 -8.70 -12.68 6.80
C TYR A 16 -9.50 -12.98 8.07
N ALA A 17 -8.87 -13.60 9.07
CA ALA A 17 -9.47 -13.91 10.37
C ALA A 17 -8.96 -13.00 11.50
N GLY A 18 -8.19 -11.96 11.21
CA GLY A 18 -7.61 -11.08 12.23
C GLY A 18 -8.66 -10.48 13.18
N TRP A 19 -9.78 -10.04 12.64
CA TRP A 19 -10.91 -9.50 13.40
C TRP A 19 -11.59 -10.49 14.33
N ARG A 20 -11.32 -11.80 14.19
CA ARG A 20 -11.88 -12.90 14.99
C ARG A 20 -10.96 -13.35 16.14
N MET A 21 -9.77 -12.75 16.27
CA MET A 21 -8.81 -13.15 17.30
C MET A 21 -9.40 -12.95 18.70
N PRO A 22 -9.27 -13.95 19.59
CA PRO A 22 -9.68 -13.83 20.99
C PRO A 22 -8.95 -12.71 21.72
N GLY A 23 -9.58 -12.13 22.73
CA GLY A 23 -8.98 -11.08 23.56
C GLY A 23 -9.35 -9.65 23.16
N LEU A 24 -10.04 -9.45 22.05
CA LEU A 24 -10.71 -8.19 21.74
C LEU A 24 -12.09 -8.22 22.43
N SER A 25 -12.37 -7.20 23.24
CA SER A 25 -13.70 -7.06 23.90
C SER A 25 -14.80 -6.77 22.87
N GLU A 26 -14.43 -6.07 21.79
CA GLU A 26 -15.28 -5.73 20.65
C GLU A 26 -14.44 -5.73 19.39
N VAL A 27 -15.04 -6.03 18.23
CA VAL A 27 -14.40 -5.86 16.93
C VAL A 27 -14.33 -4.37 16.62
N PRO A 28 -13.12 -3.79 16.43
CA PRO A 28 -12.99 -2.37 16.14
C PRO A 28 -13.65 -2.04 14.79
N HIS A 29 -14.38 -0.95 14.74
CA HIS A 29 -14.87 -0.42 13.46
C HIS A 29 -13.66 0.03 12.60
N PRO A 30 -13.65 -0.18 11.27
CA PRO A 30 -12.55 0.27 10.41
C PRO A 30 -12.21 1.76 10.50
N ALA A 31 -13.18 2.59 10.86
CA ALA A 31 -13.00 4.02 11.13
C ALA A 31 -12.92 4.38 12.62
N ASP A 32 -12.59 3.44 13.53
CA ASP A 32 -12.33 3.80 14.93
C ASP A 32 -11.08 4.68 15.02
N PHE A 33 -11.29 5.98 15.09
CA PHE A 33 -10.21 6.96 15.10
C PHE A 33 -9.33 6.88 16.35
N ARG A 34 -9.85 6.39 17.48
CA ARG A 34 -9.03 6.22 18.70
C ARG A 34 -7.94 5.17 18.48
N LEU A 35 -8.31 4.06 17.83
CA LEU A 35 -7.37 2.99 17.52
C LEU A 35 -6.42 3.40 16.38
N LEU A 36 -6.93 4.01 15.30
CA LEU A 36 -6.11 4.54 14.21
C LEU A 36 -5.07 5.54 14.70
N LYS A 37 -5.47 6.47 15.58
CA LYS A 37 -4.56 7.43 16.24
C LYS A 37 -3.50 6.70 17.07
N SER A 38 -3.92 5.74 17.92
CA SER A 38 -2.99 4.98 18.77
C SER A 38 -1.94 4.25 17.93
N LEU A 39 -2.36 3.56 16.87
CA LEU A 39 -1.44 2.85 15.96
C LEU A 39 -0.47 3.81 15.26
N ALA A 40 -0.95 4.94 14.76
CA ALA A 40 -0.10 5.92 14.10
C ALA A 40 0.94 6.53 15.06
N GLN A 41 0.53 6.85 16.29
CA GLN A 41 1.43 7.41 17.32
C GLN A 41 2.43 6.37 17.82
N GLN A 42 2.06 5.10 17.95
CA GLN A 42 2.98 4.01 18.29
C GLN A 42 4.00 3.78 17.16
N ALA A 43 3.56 3.78 15.89
CA ALA A 43 4.45 3.67 14.73
C ALA A 43 5.42 4.87 14.67
N GLU A 44 4.95 6.08 14.99
CA GLU A 44 5.81 7.27 15.08
C GLU A 44 6.84 7.15 16.21
N ALA A 45 6.41 6.71 17.39
CA ALA A 45 7.33 6.46 18.52
C ALA A 45 8.38 5.38 18.16
N ALA A 46 7.98 4.35 17.42
CA ALA A 46 8.84 3.31 16.88
C ALA A 46 9.66 3.75 15.65
N LYS A 47 9.59 5.03 15.23
CA LYS A 47 10.38 5.65 14.15
C LYS A 47 10.09 5.11 12.74
N PHE A 48 8.90 4.64 12.48
CA PHE A 48 8.47 4.23 11.13
C PHE A 48 8.53 5.42 10.15
N ASP A 49 8.77 5.14 8.87
CA ASP A 49 8.79 6.16 7.83
C ASP A 49 7.39 6.72 7.56
N LEU A 50 6.39 5.84 7.49
CA LEU A 50 5.01 6.23 7.18
C LEU A 50 3.98 5.22 7.70
N VAL A 51 2.75 5.68 7.88
CA VAL A 51 1.54 4.87 7.89
C VAL A 51 0.91 4.87 6.50
N PHE A 52 0.34 3.75 6.10
CA PHE A 52 -0.26 3.57 4.78
C PHE A 52 -1.69 3.04 4.89
N MET A 53 -2.64 3.68 4.22
CA MET A 53 -4.02 3.22 4.08
C MET A 53 -4.30 2.82 2.63
N ALA A 54 -4.64 1.54 2.45
CA ALA A 54 -5.21 1.08 1.19
C ALA A 54 -6.65 1.56 1.05
N ASP A 55 -7.12 1.60 -0.19
CA ASP A 55 -8.52 1.89 -0.50
C ASP A 55 -9.08 0.86 -1.48
N LYS A 56 -10.38 0.68 -1.40
CA LYS A 56 -11.17 -0.12 -2.33
C LYS A 56 -12.55 0.51 -2.47
N LEU A 57 -12.90 0.87 -3.69
CA LEU A 57 -14.07 1.70 -4.00
C LEU A 57 -15.33 0.87 -4.28
N SER A 58 -15.34 -0.39 -3.84
CA SER A 58 -16.50 -1.28 -3.93
C SER A 58 -16.45 -2.41 -2.91
N VAL A 59 -17.60 -2.98 -2.59
CA VAL A 59 -17.70 -4.28 -1.96
C VAL A 59 -17.56 -5.37 -3.03
N ASP A 60 -16.93 -6.51 -2.69
CA ASP A 60 -16.79 -7.64 -3.59
C ASP A 60 -18.13 -8.30 -3.87
N ASP A 61 -18.50 -8.46 -5.16
CA ASP A 61 -19.82 -8.91 -5.61
C ASP A 61 -19.79 -9.97 -6.74
N ILE A 62 -18.63 -10.53 -7.06
CA ILE A 62 -18.53 -11.55 -8.13
C ILE A 62 -18.93 -12.92 -7.64
N TYR A 63 -18.56 -13.30 -6.41
CA TYR A 63 -18.94 -14.58 -5.83
C TYR A 63 -20.47 -14.70 -5.76
N ALA A 64 -21.03 -15.69 -6.40
CA ALA A 64 -22.48 -15.90 -6.55
C ALA A 64 -23.27 -14.70 -7.11
N GLY A 65 -22.59 -13.75 -7.78
CA GLY A 65 -23.17 -12.54 -8.33
C GLY A 65 -23.70 -11.55 -7.27
N HIS A 66 -23.25 -11.67 -6.00
CA HIS A 66 -23.80 -10.88 -4.89
C HIS A 66 -22.74 -10.63 -3.81
N PHE A 67 -22.88 -9.53 -3.06
CA PHE A 67 -21.96 -9.12 -2.00
C PHE A 67 -22.19 -9.81 -0.63
N ALA A 68 -23.29 -10.55 -0.44
CA ALA A 68 -23.73 -11.04 0.88
C ALA A 68 -22.64 -11.85 1.59
N ASP A 69 -22.05 -12.84 0.93
CA ASP A 69 -21.01 -13.68 1.51
C ASP A 69 -19.72 -12.90 1.82
N ALA A 70 -19.40 -11.87 1.04
CA ALA A 70 -18.26 -11.01 1.30
C ALA A 70 -18.42 -10.24 2.61
N VAL A 71 -19.55 -9.57 2.81
CA VAL A 71 -19.82 -8.77 4.02
C VAL A 71 -20.08 -9.64 5.25
N GLN A 72 -20.57 -10.87 5.06
CA GLN A 72 -20.84 -11.80 6.16
C GLN A 72 -19.56 -12.38 6.78
N HIS A 73 -18.54 -12.63 5.97
CA HIS A 73 -17.38 -13.42 6.38
C HIS A 73 -16.07 -12.63 6.43
N ARG A 74 -16.10 -11.35 6.04
CA ARG A 74 -14.92 -10.49 5.98
C ARG A 74 -15.27 -9.04 6.32
N VAL A 75 -14.34 -8.29 6.91
CA VAL A 75 -14.46 -6.84 7.02
C VAL A 75 -14.23 -6.24 5.63
N THR A 76 -15.26 -5.60 5.11
CA THR A 76 -15.27 -5.04 3.74
C THR A 76 -15.30 -3.52 3.72
N GLU A 77 -15.61 -2.88 4.84
CA GLU A 77 -15.62 -1.42 4.92
C GLU A 77 -14.22 -0.85 4.72
N ARG A 78 -14.17 0.27 4.02
CA ARG A 78 -12.97 1.06 3.80
C ARG A 78 -13.28 2.53 4.00
N PRO A 79 -12.84 3.15 5.11
CA PRO A 79 -12.96 4.59 5.30
C PRO A 79 -12.11 5.33 4.26
N ASP A 80 -12.54 6.52 3.85
CA ASP A 80 -11.76 7.37 2.96
C ASP A 80 -10.38 7.68 3.56
N PRO A 81 -9.27 7.30 2.88
CA PRO A 81 -7.94 7.43 3.46
C PRO A 81 -7.57 8.88 3.78
N PHE A 82 -7.91 9.83 2.93
CA PHE A 82 -7.45 11.21 3.09
C PHE A 82 -8.21 11.97 4.17
N SER A 83 -9.46 11.60 4.43
CA SER A 83 -10.20 12.07 5.61
C SER A 83 -9.54 11.63 6.90
N VAL A 84 -9.17 10.35 6.99
CA VAL A 84 -8.46 9.78 8.16
C VAL A 84 -7.06 10.37 8.30
N LEU A 85 -6.27 10.39 7.22
CA LEU A 85 -4.89 10.90 7.24
C LEU A 85 -4.82 12.38 7.58
N SER A 86 -5.82 13.18 7.19
CA SER A 86 -5.91 14.58 7.58
C SER A 86 -6.13 14.74 9.10
N ALA A 87 -6.95 13.87 9.70
CA ALA A 87 -7.13 13.84 11.15
C ALA A 87 -5.86 13.34 11.87
N LEU A 88 -5.15 12.36 11.30
CA LEU A 88 -3.87 11.87 11.84
C LEU A 88 -2.76 12.93 11.74
N ALA A 89 -2.78 13.79 10.72
CA ALA A 89 -1.82 14.90 10.59
C ALA A 89 -1.85 15.85 11.79
N ALA A 90 -3.02 16.01 12.43
CA ALA A 90 -3.19 16.88 13.61
C ALA A 90 -2.71 16.25 14.93
N VAL A 91 -2.39 14.94 14.96
CA VAL A 91 -2.04 14.19 16.17
C VAL A 91 -0.71 13.44 16.06
N THR A 92 0.04 13.70 14.99
CA THR A 92 1.39 13.17 14.71
C THR A 92 2.29 14.29 14.19
N ASP A 93 3.61 14.20 14.41
CA ASP A 93 4.55 15.27 14.11
C ASP A 93 5.60 14.90 13.04
N ARG A 94 5.90 13.62 12.85
CA ARG A 94 7.03 13.13 12.03
C ARG A 94 6.65 12.09 11.00
N ILE A 95 5.81 11.13 11.38
CA ILE A 95 5.48 9.99 10.53
C ILE A 95 4.78 10.42 9.24
N GLY A 96 5.19 9.83 8.12
CA GLY A 96 4.55 10.05 6.83
C GLY A 96 3.12 9.51 6.78
N LEU A 97 2.29 10.14 5.99
CA LEU A 97 0.85 9.89 5.88
C LEU A 97 0.51 9.56 4.42
N ALA A 98 0.42 8.27 4.09
CA ALA A 98 0.20 7.83 2.72
C ALA A 98 -1.15 7.12 2.55
N GLY A 99 -1.87 7.50 1.51
CA GLY A 99 -3.17 6.93 1.17
C GLY A 99 -3.31 6.58 -0.30
N THR A 100 -4.30 5.77 -0.62
CA THR A 100 -4.56 5.30 -1.98
C THR A 100 -5.56 6.22 -2.70
N ILE A 101 -5.27 6.58 -3.96
CA ILE A 101 -6.23 7.20 -4.88
C ILE A 101 -6.15 6.48 -6.23
N SER A 102 -7.31 6.14 -6.78
CA SER A 102 -7.41 5.52 -8.09
C SER A 102 -7.22 6.53 -9.22
N SER A 103 -6.21 6.34 -10.05
CA SER A 103 -6.02 7.09 -11.30
C SER A 103 -7.10 6.79 -12.35
N SER A 104 -7.87 5.70 -12.17
CA SER A 104 -8.94 5.31 -13.08
C SER A 104 -10.18 6.17 -12.92
N PHE A 105 -10.52 6.57 -11.69
CA PHE A 105 -11.81 7.20 -11.39
C PHE A 105 -11.70 8.61 -10.81
N ALA A 106 -10.56 8.99 -10.24
CA ALA A 106 -10.37 10.31 -9.65
C ALA A 106 -10.10 11.40 -10.70
N SER A 107 -10.26 12.66 -10.29
CA SER A 107 -9.87 13.84 -11.07
C SER A 107 -8.43 14.25 -10.72
N PRO A 108 -7.56 14.52 -11.71
CA PRO A 108 -6.19 14.98 -11.44
C PRO A 108 -6.16 16.28 -10.61
N PHE A 109 -7.05 17.25 -10.90
CA PHE A 109 -7.11 18.50 -10.17
C PHE A 109 -7.52 18.29 -8.70
N ALA A 110 -8.57 17.50 -8.46
CA ALA A 110 -9.01 17.20 -7.09
C ALA A 110 -7.92 16.45 -6.32
N THR A 111 -7.28 15.47 -6.95
CA THR A 111 -6.17 14.70 -6.36
C THR A 111 -4.97 15.59 -6.02
N ALA A 112 -4.53 16.42 -6.96
CA ALA A 112 -3.42 17.35 -6.72
C ALA A 112 -3.72 18.28 -5.54
N ARG A 113 -4.94 18.81 -5.47
CA ARG A 113 -5.40 19.68 -4.38
C ARG A 113 -5.45 18.97 -3.04
N THR A 114 -6.04 17.77 -2.98
CA THR A 114 -6.15 16.97 -1.75
C THR A 114 -4.75 16.66 -1.18
N LEU A 115 -3.86 16.17 -2.02
CA LEU A 115 -2.49 15.80 -1.62
C LEU A 115 -1.67 17.03 -1.21
N ALA A 116 -1.76 18.13 -1.96
CA ALA A 116 -1.11 19.38 -1.58
C ALA A 116 -1.63 19.91 -0.24
N THR A 117 -2.96 19.80 -0.01
CA THR A 117 -3.56 20.19 1.27
C THR A 117 -3.01 19.36 2.42
N LEU A 118 -3.00 18.02 2.28
CA LEU A 118 -2.43 17.13 3.29
C LEU A 118 -0.95 17.43 3.52
N ASP A 119 -0.20 17.71 2.46
CA ASP A 119 1.24 18.04 2.56
C ASP A 119 1.47 19.32 3.35
N HIS A 120 0.67 20.36 3.11
CA HIS A 120 0.74 21.62 3.88
C HIS A 120 0.35 21.43 5.35
N ILE A 121 -0.79 20.78 5.66
CA ILE A 121 -1.22 20.58 7.06
C ILE A 121 -0.25 19.68 7.83
N SER A 122 0.40 18.75 7.17
CA SER A 122 1.36 17.82 7.78
C SER A 122 2.81 18.31 7.72
N ALA A 123 3.08 19.50 7.19
CA ALA A 123 4.43 20.05 7.02
C ALA A 123 5.36 19.13 6.19
N GLY A 124 4.84 18.60 5.08
CA GLY A 124 5.65 17.81 4.13
C GLY A 124 5.68 16.31 4.40
N ARG A 125 4.57 15.74 4.89
CA ARG A 125 4.52 14.30 5.21
C ARG A 125 3.55 13.48 4.34
N ALA A 126 2.95 14.09 3.32
CA ALA A 126 2.00 13.40 2.46
C ALA A 126 2.64 12.39 1.51
N GLY A 127 1.97 11.26 1.31
CA GLY A 127 2.29 10.26 0.30
C GLY A 127 1.04 9.79 -0.42
N TRP A 128 1.21 9.30 -1.65
CA TRP A 128 0.14 8.90 -2.52
C TRP A 128 0.42 7.56 -3.21
N ASN A 129 -0.35 6.54 -2.88
CA ASN A 129 -0.35 5.27 -3.61
C ASN A 129 -1.28 5.37 -4.83
N VAL A 130 -0.68 5.33 -6.00
CA VAL A 130 -1.37 5.42 -7.31
C VAL A 130 -1.78 4.03 -7.75
N VAL A 131 -3.07 3.78 -7.83
CA VAL A 131 -3.60 2.50 -8.32
C VAL A 131 -4.38 2.67 -9.62
N THR A 132 -4.38 1.61 -10.44
CA THR A 132 -5.09 1.58 -11.72
C THR A 132 -6.48 0.96 -11.61
N SER A 133 -6.94 0.61 -10.43
CA SER A 133 -8.18 -0.13 -10.16
C SER A 133 -8.47 -1.26 -11.19
N THR A 134 -8.87 -2.42 -10.72
CA THR A 134 -9.05 -3.60 -11.59
C THR A 134 -10.44 -4.20 -11.49
N SER A 135 -11.31 -3.61 -10.67
CA SER A 135 -12.64 -4.12 -10.39
C SER A 135 -13.70 -3.44 -11.26
N ALA A 136 -14.52 -4.26 -11.93
CA ALA A 136 -15.71 -3.75 -12.64
C ALA A 136 -16.74 -3.17 -11.66
N ALA A 137 -16.80 -3.67 -10.41
CA ALA A 137 -17.67 -3.13 -9.38
C ALA A 137 -17.28 -1.69 -9.01
N GLU A 138 -15.97 -1.40 -8.89
CA GLU A 138 -15.51 -0.03 -8.70
C GLU A 138 -15.91 0.87 -9.86
N ALA A 139 -15.70 0.43 -11.10
CA ALA A 139 -16.07 1.23 -12.29
C ALA A 139 -17.58 1.58 -12.30
N ARG A 140 -18.45 0.62 -11.93
CA ARG A 140 -19.90 0.85 -11.85
C ARG A 140 -20.27 1.95 -10.83
N ASN A 141 -19.56 2.03 -9.69
CA ASN A 141 -19.81 3.06 -8.68
C ASN A 141 -19.49 4.48 -9.17
N PHE A 142 -18.70 4.61 -10.23
CA PHE A 142 -18.37 5.88 -10.88
C PHE A 142 -19.09 6.08 -12.23
N GLY A 143 -20.09 5.24 -12.55
CA GLY A 143 -20.82 5.32 -13.82
C GLY A 143 -19.93 5.07 -15.04
N GLN A 144 -18.83 4.31 -14.90
CA GLN A 144 -17.84 4.05 -15.93
C GLN A 144 -17.74 2.56 -16.24
N GLN A 145 -17.18 2.26 -17.40
CA GLN A 145 -16.73 0.90 -17.73
C GLN A 145 -15.26 0.74 -17.38
N LEU A 146 -14.87 -0.48 -16.96
CA LEU A 146 -13.49 -0.79 -16.69
C LEU A 146 -12.68 -0.79 -18.02
N LEU A 147 -11.70 0.08 -18.09
CA LEU A 147 -10.78 0.13 -19.23
C LEU A 147 -9.93 -1.14 -19.33
N SER A 148 -9.44 -1.45 -20.52
CA SER A 148 -8.48 -2.53 -20.72
C SER A 148 -7.21 -2.30 -19.89
N HIS A 149 -6.47 -3.37 -19.61
CA HIS A 149 -5.22 -3.30 -18.82
C HIS A 149 -4.29 -2.19 -19.35
N ASP A 150 -4.01 -2.19 -20.65
CA ASP A 150 -3.04 -1.27 -21.23
C ASP A 150 -3.55 0.18 -21.21
N GLN A 151 -4.83 0.39 -21.47
CA GLN A 151 -5.46 1.71 -21.37
C GLN A 151 -5.43 2.27 -19.94
N ARG A 152 -5.59 1.42 -18.92
CA ARG A 152 -5.47 1.87 -17.52
C ARG A 152 -4.08 2.38 -17.19
N TYR A 153 -3.01 1.74 -17.68
CA TYR A 153 -1.64 2.21 -17.46
C TYR A 153 -1.32 3.48 -18.24
N LEU A 154 -1.80 3.62 -19.47
CA LEU A 154 -1.67 4.87 -20.23
C LEU A 154 -2.41 6.02 -19.55
N LYS A 155 -3.63 5.77 -19.05
CA LYS A 155 -4.39 6.76 -18.28
C LYS A 155 -3.69 7.11 -16.97
N ALA A 156 -3.12 6.12 -16.25
CA ALA A 156 -2.40 6.34 -15.01
C ALA A 156 -1.15 7.20 -15.21
N GLU A 157 -0.39 6.98 -16.28
CA GLU A 157 0.76 7.81 -16.60
C GLU A 157 0.34 9.26 -16.90
N ALA A 158 -0.70 9.46 -17.71
CA ALA A 158 -1.25 10.79 -18.00
C ALA A 158 -1.76 11.47 -16.71
N PHE A 159 -2.37 10.69 -15.79
CA PHE A 159 -2.85 11.16 -14.50
C PHE A 159 -1.70 11.63 -13.59
N ILE A 160 -0.65 10.83 -13.44
CA ILE A 160 0.53 11.19 -12.63
C ILE A 160 1.15 12.47 -13.16
N ARG A 161 1.37 12.56 -14.47
CA ARG A 161 1.92 13.75 -15.11
C ARG A 161 1.06 14.99 -14.87
N ALA A 162 -0.28 14.85 -14.99
CA ALA A 162 -1.21 15.95 -14.75
C ALA A 162 -1.16 16.43 -13.28
N VAL A 163 -1.14 15.52 -12.32
CA VAL A 163 -1.02 15.86 -10.89
C VAL A 163 0.30 16.57 -10.60
N THR A 164 1.41 16.05 -11.10
CA THR A 164 2.75 16.65 -10.94
C THR A 164 2.81 18.05 -11.55
N GLN A 165 2.28 18.22 -12.76
CA GLN A 165 2.26 19.51 -13.46
C GLN A 165 1.41 20.56 -12.73
N LEU A 166 0.36 20.13 -12.04
CA LEU A 166 -0.45 21.02 -11.19
C LEU A 166 0.32 21.47 -9.95
N TRP A 167 1.11 20.61 -9.31
CA TRP A 167 1.98 21.01 -8.20
C TRP A 167 3.07 21.97 -8.67
N ASP A 168 3.60 21.77 -9.86
CA ASP A 168 4.62 22.65 -10.48
C ASP A 168 4.04 23.94 -11.07
N SER A 169 2.73 24.16 -11.01
CA SER A 169 2.11 25.39 -11.48
C SER A 169 2.48 26.62 -10.63
N TRP A 170 2.96 26.40 -9.41
CA TRP A 170 3.52 27.42 -8.52
C TRP A 170 5.01 27.17 -8.30
N GLN A 171 5.86 28.18 -8.52
CA GLN A 171 7.26 28.13 -8.09
C GLN A 171 7.34 28.21 -6.56
N GLY A 172 8.36 27.58 -5.96
CA GLY A 172 8.48 27.47 -4.51
C GLY A 172 8.58 28.81 -3.78
N ASP A 173 9.07 29.85 -4.45
CA ASP A 173 9.24 31.21 -3.94
C ASP A 173 8.19 32.20 -4.49
N ALA A 174 7.06 31.70 -4.98
CA ALA A 174 5.99 32.56 -5.52
C ALA A 174 5.29 33.40 -4.43
N ILE A 175 5.13 32.86 -3.21
CA ILE A 175 4.51 33.58 -2.08
C ILE A 175 5.49 34.60 -1.51
N GLN A 176 5.11 35.89 -1.46
CA GLN A 176 5.91 36.99 -0.94
C GLN A 176 5.39 37.51 0.40
N SER A 177 4.09 37.50 0.60
CA SER A 177 3.41 37.97 1.81
C SER A 177 3.84 39.39 2.24
N ASP A 178 4.11 40.25 1.26
CA ASP A 178 4.49 41.66 1.52
C ASP A 178 3.24 42.46 1.91
N ARG A 179 3.13 42.72 3.21
CA ARG A 179 1.99 43.44 3.80
C ARG A 179 2.04 44.95 3.51
N GLU A 180 3.22 45.51 3.34
CA GLU A 180 3.40 46.98 3.14
C GLU A 180 2.98 47.35 1.71
N GLN A 181 3.38 46.52 0.73
CA GLN A 181 3.03 46.76 -0.67
C GLN A 181 1.70 46.11 -1.07
N GLY A 182 1.11 45.30 -0.18
CA GLY A 182 -0.12 44.54 -0.47
C GLY A 182 0.08 43.43 -1.53
N VAL A 183 1.27 42.84 -1.62
CA VAL A 183 1.62 41.78 -2.56
C VAL A 183 1.65 40.46 -1.84
N TYR A 184 0.69 39.61 -2.14
CA TYR A 184 0.64 38.25 -1.57
C TYR A 184 1.57 37.27 -2.31
N ALA A 185 1.56 37.28 -3.63
CA ALA A 185 2.38 36.41 -4.45
C ALA A 185 2.85 37.09 -5.75
N ASP A 186 3.99 36.67 -6.28
CA ASP A 186 4.45 37.09 -7.61
C ASP A 186 3.72 36.26 -8.69
N GLY A 187 2.74 36.87 -9.36
CA GLY A 187 1.96 36.23 -10.41
C GLY A 187 2.78 35.71 -11.60
N ARG A 188 3.99 36.22 -11.82
CA ARG A 188 4.92 35.74 -12.88
C ARG A 188 5.51 34.35 -12.56
N LYS A 189 5.44 33.94 -11.29
CA LYS A 189 5.92 32.64 -10.79
C LYS A 189 4.81 31.59 -10.73
N ILE A 190 3.63 31.92 -11.25
CA ILE A 190 2.47 31.05 -11.32
C ILE A 190 2.08 30.90 -12.79
N ARG A 191 1.85 29.66 -13.23
CA ARG A 191 1.53 29.38 -14.63
C ARG A 191 0.33 28.41 -14.74
N TYR A 192 -0.41 28.52 -15.84
CA TYR A 192 -1.39 27.51 -16.16
C TYR A 192 -0.71 26.15 -16.37
N ALA A 193 -1.39 25.08 -15.99
CA ALA A 193 -0.95 23.73 -16.26
C ALA A 193 -1.25 23.35 -17.74
N ASP A 194 -2.33 23.88 -18.31
CA ASP A 194 -2.73 23.69 -19.72
C ASP A 194 -2.68 22.22 -20.18
N ILE A 195 -3.19 21.31 -19.31
CA ILE A 195 -3.22 19.89 -19.60
C ILE A 195 -4.34 19.63 -20.60
N ASP A 196 -4.00 19.12 -21.77
CA ASP A 196 -4.95 18.71 -22.80
C ASP A 196 -4.47 17.41 -23.47
N ASN A 197 -5.18 16.30 -23.19
CA ASN A 197 -4.90 15.00 -23.77
C ASN A 197 -6.18 14.16 -23.84
N GLN A 198 -6.10 12.96 -24.43
CA GLN A 198 -7.28 12.08 -24.58
C GLN A 198 -7.99 11.70 -23.28
N TRP A 199 -7.35 11.86 -22.10
CA TRP A 199 -7.89 11.46 -20.81
C TRP A 199 -8.34 12.65 -19.95
N PHE A 200 -7.65 13.78 -20.04
CA PHE A 200 -7.82 14.90 -19.13
C PHE A 200 -7.69 16.25 -19.83
N GLN A 201 -8.57 17.16 -19.46
CA GLN A 201 -8.49 18.58 -19.82
C GLN A 201 -8.53 19.41 -18.51
N VAL A 202 -7.40 20.00 -18.15
CA VAL A 202 -7.27 20.76 -16.89
C VAL A 202 -6.47 22.03 -17.15
N LYS A 203 -7.12 23.18 -16.99
CA LYS A 203 -6.48 24.48 -17.21
C LYS A 203 -5.44 24.79 -16.14
N GLY A 204 -5.75 24.60 -14.88
CA GLY A 204 -4.95 25.10 -13.76
C GLY A 204 -4.94 26.66 -13.71
N PRO A 205 -4.02 27.26 -12.93
CA PRO A 205 -3.09 26.60 -12.01
C PRO A 205 -3.81 25.86 -10.88
N LEU A 206 -3.08 25.11 -10.08
CA LEU A 206 -3.61 24.63 -8.80
C LEU A 206 -4.00 25.84 -7.95
N ASN A 207 -5.10 25.76 -7.22
CA ASN A 207 -5.56 26.82 -6.34
C ASN A 207 -4.94 26.77 -4.92
N LEU A 208 -3.74 26.18 -4.83
CA LEU A 208 -2.91 26.07 -3.63
C LEU A 208 -1.45 26.17 -4.07
N SER A 209 -0.63 26.79 -3.24
CA SER A 209 0.81 26.92 -3.50
C SER A 209 1.51 25.55 -3.56
N ARG A 210 2.73 25.56 -4.07
CA ARG A 210 3.58 24.36 -4.18
C ARG A 210 3.63 23.61 -2.85
N PRO A 211 3.44 22.26 -2.86
CA PRO A 211 3.56 21.46 -1.64
C PRO A 211 4.94 21.62 -0.97
N PRO A 212 5.05 21.54 0.36
CA PRO A 212 6.33 21.62 1.08
C PRO A 212 7.39 20.64 0.60
N GLN A 213 7.00 19.43 0.16
CA GLN A 213 7.91 18.45 -0.43
C GLN A 213 8.22 18.70 -1.93
N GLY A 214 7.68 19.76 -2.53
CA GLY A 214 7.62 19.92 -3.99
C GLY A 214 6.60 18.96 -4.60
N HIS A 215 6.87 17.67 -4.51
CA HIS A 215 5.93 16.60 -4.87
C HIS A 215 5.73 15.66 -3.68
N PRO A 216 4.52 15.46 -3.18
CA PRO A 216 4.18 14.36 -2.26
C PRO A 216 4.70 13.03 -2.75
N VAL A 217 5.17 12.17 -1.84
CA VAL A 217 5.83 10.90 -2.20
C VAL A 217 4.89 10.00 -3.00
N THR A 218 5.33 9.59 -4.18
CA THR A 218 4.55 8.71 -5.07
C THR A 218 4.86 7.25 -4.78
N ILE A 219 3.84 6.51 -4.35
CA ILE A 219 3.90 5.08 -4.05
C ILE A 219 3.13 4.33 -5.13
N GLN A 220 3.57 3.15 -5.49
CA GLN A 220 2.84 2.24 -6.36
C GLN A 220 2.90 0.81 -5.83
N ALA A 221 1.82 0.05 -6.03
CA ALA A 221 1.72 -1.35 -5.61
C ALA A 221 1.37 -2.24 -6.81
N GLY A 222 2.13 -3.31 -7.04
CA GLY A 222 1.87 -4.23 -8.13
C GLY A 222 3.09 -5.08 -8.53
N GLY A 223 2.97 -5.81 -9.65
CA GLY A 223 4.01 -6.74 -10.09
C GLY A 223 4.01 -7.08 -11.59
N SER A 224 3.16 -6.46 -12.43
CA SER A 224 3.18 -6.68 -13.88
C SER A 224 4.33 -5.91 -14.56
N THR A 225 4.68 -6.28 -15.79
CA THR A 225 5.71 -5.56 -16.57
C THR A 225 5.32 -4.10 -16.78
N ALA A 226 4.09 -3.82 -17.22
CA ALA A 226 3.58 -2.46 -17.41
C ALA A 226 3.62 -1.64 -16.11
N PHE A 227 3.30 -2.28 -14.97
CA PHE A 227 3.47 -1.67 -13.65
C PHE A 227 4.92 -1.31 -13.38
N THR A 228 5.85 -2.25 -13.58
CA THR A 228 7.27 -2.05 -13.28
C THR A 228 7.88 -0.91 -14.11
N GLU A 229 7.49 -0.81 -15.38
CA GLU A 229 7.91 0.27 -16.27
C GLU A 229 7.36 1.64 -15.84
N LEU A 230 6.07 1.71 -15.49
CA LEU A 230 5.47 2.96 -14.98
C LEU A 230 6.13 3.39 -13.66
N ALA A 231 6.35 2.44 -12.75
CA ALA A 231 6.99 2.70 -11.48
C ALA A 231 8.43 3.16 -11.62
N ALA A 232 9.21 2.56 -12.52
CA ALA A 232 10.58 2.99 -12.79
C ALA A 232 10.66 4.46 -13.28
N ARG A 233 9.62 4.94 -13.97
CA ARG A 233 9.56 6.34 -14.41
C ARG A 233 9.10 7.31 -13.32
N HIS A 234 8.15 6.91 -12.47
CA HIS A 234 7.38 7.86 -11.67
C HIS A 234 7.32 7.55 -10.16
N ALA A 235 7.56 6.30 -9.72
CA ALA A 235 7.44 5.97 -8.32
C ALA A 235 8.67 6.37 -7.50
N ASP A 236 8.43 6.82 -6.27
CA ASP A 236 9.44 6.98 -5.22
C ASP A 236 9.53 5.72 -4.35
N VAL A 237 8.41 5.00 -4.19
CA VAL A 237 8.32 3.76 -3.41
C VAL A 237 7.49 2.73 -4.19
N ILE A 238 7.93 1.47 -4.15
CA ILE A 238 7.12 0.32 -4.59
C ILE A 238 6.79 -0.55 -3.39
N PHE A 239 5.49 -0.83 -3.21
CA PHE A 239 5.03 -1.93 -2.40
C PHE A 239 5.03 -3.20 -3.27
N ALA A 240 6.14 -3.93 -3.17
CA ALA A 240 6.39 -5.09 -4.03
C ALA A 240 5.59 -6.31 -3.57
N ALA A 241 5.23 -7.16 -4.53
CA ALA A 241 4.76 -8.50 -4.21
C ALA A 241 5.90 -9.32 -3.56
N GLU A 242 5.55 -10.16 -2.59
CA GLU A 242 6.50 -11.07 -1.96
C GLU A 242 7.17 -11.97 -3.00
N LYS A 243 8.43 -12.30 -2.76
CA LYS A 243 9.20 -13.27 -3.53
C LYS A 243 9.36 -14.55 -2.72
N ALA A 244 9.37 -15.68 -3.41
CA ALA A 244 9.43 -16.99 -2.79
C ALA A 244 10.67 -17.18 -1.90
N ASP A 245 11.79 -16.57 -2.30
CA ASP A 245 13.08 -16.71 -1.65
C ASP A 245 13.96 -15.47 -1.82
N LEU A 246 15.06 -15.42 -1.06
CA LEU A 246 16.02 -14.33 -1.09
C LEU A 246 16.66 -14.12 -2.47
N ALA A 247 16.97 -15.20 -3.20
CA ALA A 247 17.62 -15.11 -4.51
C ALA A 247 16.72 -14.45 -5.54
N SER A 248 15.43 -14.84 -5.57
CA SER A 248 14.39 -14.22 -6.40
C SER A 248 14.17 -12.76 -6.04
N ALA A 249 14.20 -12.42 -4.74
CA ALA A 249 14.07 -11.05 -4.27
C ALA A 249 15.26 -10.17 -4.69
N LYS A 250 16.50 -10.67 -4.57
CA LYS A 250 17.72 -9.99 -5.04
C LYS A 250 17.67 -9.73 -6.55
N SER A 251 17.26 -10.73 -7.32
CA SER A 251 17.15 -10.62 -8.78
C SER A 251 16.11 -9.56 -9.17
N TYR A 252 14.95 -9.58 -8.53
CA TYR A 252 13.90 -8.58 -8.76
C TYR A 252 14.38 -7.17 -8.41
N TYR A 253 15.01 -7.00 -7.24
CA TYR A 253 15.56 -5.73 -6.77
C TYR A 253 16.59 -5.18 -7.76
N ALA A 254 17.58 -5.97 -8.14
CA ALA A 254 18.62 -5.56 -9.09
C ALA A 254 18.05 -5.14 -10.45
N ASN A 255 17.13 -5.94 -11.00
CA ASN A 255 16.48 -5.65 -12.28
C ASN A 255 15.67 -4.36 -12.23
N LEU A 256 14.94 -4.11 -11.13
CA LEU A 256 14.17 -2.89 -10.96
C LEU A 256 15.05 -1.65 -10.84
N LYS A 257 16.13 -1.73 -10.03
CA LYS A 257 17.09 -0.62 -9.88
C LYS A 257 17.77 -0.29 -11.22
N ALA A 258 18.18 -1.29 -11.98
CA ALA A 258 18.71 -1.10 -13.32
C ALA A 258 17.68 -0.50 -14.30
N LEU A 259 16.40 -0.82 -14.15
CA LEU A 259 15.35 -0.21 -14.95
C LEU A 259 15.17 1.28 -14.62
N VAL A 260 15.23 1.65 -13.32
CA VAL A 260 15.20 3.05 -12.87
C VAL A 260 16.34 3.85 -13.49
N GLU A 261 17.56 3.30 -13.50
CA GLU A 261 18.74 3.94 -14.13
C GLU A 261 18.55 4.13 -15.64
N ARG A 262 17.98 3.14 -16.34
CA ARG A 262 17.64 3.28 -17.78
C ARG A 262 16.62 4.38 -18.07
N GLN A 263 15.80 4.76 -17.07
CA GLN A 263 14.90 5.92 -17.18
C GLN A 263 15.59 7.26 -16.84
N GLY A 264 16.93 7.27 -16.65
CA GLY A 264 17.69 8.47 -16.32
C GLY A 264 17.57 8.91 -14.85
N ARG A 265 17.07 8.06 -13.98
CA ARG A 265 16.92 8.31 -12.53
C ARG A 265 18.04 7.63 -11.74
N GLN A 266 18.32 8.13 -10.55
CA GLN A 266 19.23 7.44 -9.63
C GLN A 266 18.55 6.18 -9.10
N ALA A 267 19.27 5.05 -8.99
CA ALA A 267 18.74 3.79 -8.47
C ALA A 267 18.06 3.95 -7.10
N ASP A 268 18.66 4.75 -6.21
CA ASP A 268 18.16 5.01 -4.87
C ASP A 268 16.99 6.00 -4.80
N SER A 269 16.59 6.60 -5.92
CA SER A 269 15.37 7.43 -5.99
C SER A 269 14.07 6.61 -5.93
N LEU A 270 14.16 5.27 -5.95
CA LEU A 270 13.04 4.36 -5.78
C LEU A 270 13.35 3.36 -4.69
N LYS A 271 12.45 3.23 -3.71
CA LYS A 271 12.55 2.29 -2.59
C LYS A 271 11.64 1.07 -2.81
N VAL A 272 12.14 -0.11 -2.49
CA VAL A 272 11.43 -1.40 -2.68
C VAL A 272 11.06 -1.96 -1.32
N LEU A 273 9.77 -1.97 -0.99
CA LEU A 273 9.21 -2.42 0.28
C LEU A 273 8.17 -3.52 0.04
N PRO A 274 8.52 -4.81 0.13
CA PRO A 274 7.51 -5.86 0.16
C PRO A 274 6.72 -5.85 1.47
N GLY A 275 5.54 -6.47 1.46
CA GLY A 275 4.76 -6.70 2.67
C GLY A 275 5.42 -7.72 3.59
N LEU A 276 5.12 -7.62 4.89
CA LEU A 276 5.49 -8.59 5.92
C LEU A 276 4.37 -8.66 6.96
N GLN A 277 3.77 -9.84 7.15
CA GLN A 277 2.81 -10.11 8.23
C GLN A 277 3.51 -10.90 9.34
N PRO A 278 4.05 -10.23 10.36
CA PRO A 278 4.77 -10.91 11.42
C PRO A 278 3.81 -11.53 12.45
N ILE A 279 4.01 -12.81 12.75
CA ILE A 279 3.38 -13.51 13.87
C ILE A 279 4.46 -13.79 14.89
N ILE A 280 4.43 -13.05 16.01
CA ILE A 280 5.50 -13.00 17.00
C ILE A 280 5.05 -13.69 18.28
N ALA A 281 5.87 -14.63 18.78
CA ALA A 281 5.69 -15.25 20.08
C ALA A 281 7.06 -15.49 20.78
N ALA A 282 7.05 -15.94 22.02
CA ALA A 282 8.29 -16.17 22.77
C ALA A 282 9.12 -17.34 22.21
N THR A 283 8.47 -18.32 21.59
CA THR A 283 9.12 -19.48 20.96
C THR A 283 8.57 -19.70 19.55
N GLN A 284 9.32 -20.39 18.71
CA GLN A 284 8.86 -20.80 17.35
C GLN A 284 7.58 -21.64 17.46
N LYS A 285 7.51 -22.56 18.41
CA LYS A 285 6.33 -23.40 18.62
C LYS A 285 5.08 -22.57 18.93
N GLU A 286 5.17 -21.61 19.83
CA GLU A 286 4.05 -20.71 20.14
C GLU A 286 3.64 -19.84 18.95
N ALA A 287 4.60 -19.38 18.14
CA ALA A 287 4.30 -18.63 16.92
C ALA A 287 3.56 -19.49 15.88
N ASP A 288 3.97 -20.76 15.74
CA ASP A 288 3.29 -21.72 14.85
C ASP A 288 1.87 -22.05 15.36
N GLU A 289 1.68 -22.21 16.67
CA GLU A 289 0.39 -22.41 17.32
C GLU A 289 -0.53 -21.19 17.12
N LEU A 290 0.01 -19.98 17.20
CA LEU A 290 -0.73 -18.75 16.95
C LEU A 290 -1.17 -18.63 15.47
N LEU A 291 -0.29 -18.96 14.53
CA LEU A 291 -0.63 -19.03 13.11
C LEU A 291 -1.71 -20.10 12.84
N GLU A 292 -1.60 -21.25 13.50
CA GLU A 292 -2.61 -22.30 13.35
C GLU A 292 -3.97 -21.84 13.91
N SER A 293 -3.98 -21.14 15.04
CA SER A 293 -5.20 -20.56 15.64
C SER A 293 -5.88 -19.58 14.68
N LEU A 294 -5.11 -18.66 14.07
CA LEU A 294 -5.62 -17.76 13.03
C LEU A 294 -6.20 -18.53 11.83
N THR A 295 -5.52 -19.60 11.42
CA THR A 295 -5.94 -20.45 10.31
C THR A 295 -7.24 -21.20 10.62
N GLN A 296 -7.43 -21.64 11.85
CA GLN A 296 -8.68 -22.32 12.28
C GLN A 296 -9.86 -21.35 12.36
N LEU A 297 -9.61 -20.09 12.70
CA LEU A 297 -10.63 -19.04 12.66
C LEU A 297 -11.01 -18.62 11.24
N HIS A 298 -10.21 -18.98 10.23
CA HIS A 298 -10.46 -18.58 8.85
C HIS A 298 -11.74 -19.25 8.30
N HIS A 299 -12.58 -18.43 7.63
CA HIS A 299 -13.77 -18.93 6.90
C HIS A 299 -13.46 -19.01 5.40
N PRO A 300 -13.74 -20.15 4.72
CA PRO A 300 -13.41 -20.30 3.29
C PRO A 300 -13.97 -19.18 2.40
N LEU A 301 -15.21 -18.73 2.67
CA LEU A 301 -15.85 -17.68 1.87
C LEU A 301 -15.14 -16.32 2.03
N ALA A 302 -14.45 -16.06 3.14
CA ALA A 302 -13.64 -14.83 3.28
C ALA A 302 -12.54 -14.76 2.20
N THR A 303 -11.89 -15.88 1.88
CA THR A 303 -10.91 -15.96 0.81
C THR A 303 -11.58 -16.05 -0.58
N LEU A 304 -12.61 -16.90 -0.76
CA LEU A 304 -13.21 -17.10 -2.08
C LEU A 304 -13.87 -15.82 -2.63
N THR A 305 -14.56 -15.05 -1.80
CA THR A 305 -15.15 -13.77 -2.22
C THR A 305 -14.08 -12.79 -2.69
N HIS A 306 -12.93 -12.74 -1.98
CA HIS A 306 -11.80 -11.92 -2.40
C HIS A 306 -11.15 -12.43 -3.70
N LEU A 307 -10.91 -13.74 -3.81
CA LEU A 307 -10.33 -14.34 -5.01
C LEU A 307 -11.26 -14.19 -6.21
N SER A 308 -12.59 -14.34 -6.03
CA SER A 308 -13.56 -14.11 -7.10
C SER A 308 -13.39 -12.71 -7.69
N ASN A 309 -13.33 -11.71 -6.85
CA ASN A 309 -13.20 -10.33 -7.32
C ASN A 309 -11.81 -10.04 -7.92
N THR A 310 -10.75 -10.61 -7.35
CA THR A 310 -9.38 -10.38 -7.79
C THR A 310 -9.05 -11.13 -9.09
N MET A 311 -9.59 -12.33 -9.25
CA MET A 311 -9.42 -13.18 -10.43
C MET A 311 -10.48 -12.90 -11.50
N ASP A 312 -11.58 -12.18 -11.16
CA ASP A 312 -12.75 -11.98 -12.00
C ASP A 312 -13.35 -13.33 -12.43
N TYR A 313 -13.51 -14.19 -11.45
CA TYR A 313 -14.01 -15.55 -11.63
C TYR A 313 -14.92 -15.92 -10.48
N ASP A 314 -16.12 -16.40 -10.78
CA ASP A 314 -17.09 -16.83 -9.77
C ASP A 314 -16.75 -18.22 -9.22
N TRP A 315 -16.11 -18.25 -8.05
CA TRP A 315 -15.78 -19.48 -7.36
C TRP A 315 -16.98 -20.20 -6.74
N SER A 316 -18.17 -19.59 -6.70
CA SER A 316 -19.38 -20.23 -6.14
C SER A 316 -19.87 -21.41 -6.98
N GLN A 317 -19.39 -21.53 -8.21
CA GLN A 317 -19.70 -22.64 -9.11
C GLN A 317 -19.09 -23.98 -8.67
N HIS A 318 -18.21 -23.96 -7.68
CA HIS A 318 -17.48 -25.15 -7.21
C HIS A 318 -17.76 -25.43 -5.74
N ALA A 319 -17.98 -26.70 -5.41
CA ALA A 319 -18.17 -27.09 -4.02
C ALA A 319 -16.85 -27.03 -3.24
N LEU A 320 -16.92 -26.69 -1.96
CA LEU A 320 -15.74 -26.52 -1.11
C LEU A 320 -14.87 -27.78 -0.98
N ASP A 321 -15.48 -28.94 -1.07
CA ASP A 321 -14.81 -30.23 -0.88
C ASP A 321 -14.44 -30.94 -2.21
N GLU A 322 -14.63 -30.23 -3.34
CA GLU A 322 -14.13 -30.63 -4.66
C GLU A 322 -12.69 -30.19 -4.89
N PRO A 323 -11.92 -30.88 -5.75
CA PRO A 323 -10.59 -30.44 -6.14
C PRO A 323 -10.60 -29.05 -6.79
N VAL A 324 -9.52 -28.29 -6.61
CA VAL A 324 -9.34 -26.99 -7.27
C VAL A 324 -9.39 -27.16 -8.78
N PRO A 325 -10.32 -26.50 -9.49
CA PRO A 325 -10.52 -26.67 -10.93
C PRO A 325 -9.38 -26.04 -11.74
N ASP A 326 -9.27 -26.48 -13.01
CA ASP A 326 -8.42 -25.79 -13.98
C ASP A 326 -9.16 -24.62 -14.61
N ILE A 327 -8.84 -23.42 -14.16
CA ILE A 327 -9.42 -22.19 -14.69
C ILE A 327 -8.39 -21.35 -15.49
N ALA A 328 -7.28 -21.95 -15.92
CA ALA A 328 -6.22 -21.24 -16.62
C ALA A 328 -6.74 -20.49 -17.87
N ALA A 329 -7.65 -21.10 -18.62
CA ALA A 329 -8.25 -20.49 -19.80
C ALA A 329 -9.14 -19.25 -19.47
N GLN A 330 -9.73 -19.21 -18.27
CA GLN A 330 -10.60 -18.14 -17.80
C GLN A 330 -9.83 -16.96 -17.20
N LEU A 331 -8.59 -17.17 -16.74
CA LEU A 331 -7.77 -16.13 -16.12
C LEU A 331 -7.36 -15.02 -17.10
N GLY A 332 -7.20 -15.34 -18.39
CA GLY A 332 -6.74 -14.38 -19.38
C GLY A 332 -5.44 -13.69 -18.93
N ARG A 333 -5.43 -12.36 -18.90
CA ARG A 333 -4.26 -11.56 -18.44
C ARG A 333 -3.99 -11.63 -16.93
N ARG A 334 -4.72 -12.43 -16.16
CA ARG A 334 -4.51 -12.66 -14.71
C ARG A 334 -3.62 -13.87 -14.43
N GLU A 335 -2.76 -14.24 -15.36
CA GLU A 335 -1.80 -15.35 -15.28
C GLU A 335 -0.92 -15.33 -14.01
N ARG A 336 -0.79 -14.15 -13.37
CA ARG A 336 -0.09 -14.03 -12.08
C ARG A 336 -0.63 -14.97 -10.98
N PHE A 337 -1.86 -15.46 -11.12
CA PHE A 337 -2.47 -16.42 -10.19
C PHE A 337 -2.19 -17.88 -10.57
N SER A 338 -1.67 -18.14 -11.78
CA SER A 338 -1.37 -19.51 -12.24
C SER A 338 -0.43 -20.29 -11.31
N PRO A 339 0.65 -19.69 -10.75
CA PRO A 339 1.52 -20.44 -9.85
C PRO A 339 0.80 -21.01 -8.63
N MET A 340 -0.07 -20.22 -7.98
CA MET A 340 -0.81 -20.67 -6.80
C MET A 340 -1.86 -21.74 -7.15
N LEU A 341 -2.53 -21.61 -8.29
CA LEU A 341 -3.51 -22.59 -8.76
C LEU A 341 -2.83 -23.91 -9.18
N ASN A 342 -1.70 -23.81 -9.88
CA ASN A 342 -0.91 -24.98 -10.27
C ASN A 342 -0.38 -25.74 -9.04
N HIS A 343 0.09 -25.00 -8.02
CA HIS A 343 0.49 -25.62 -6.75
C HIS A 343 -0.68 -26.36 -6.10
N ALA A 344 -1.84 -25.72 -5.95
CA ALA A 344 -3.02 -26.34 -5.34
C ALA A 344 -3.47 -27.61 -6.08
N ARG A 345 -3.39 -27.61 -7.41
CA ARG A 345 -3.72 -28.77 -8.25
C ARG A 345 -2.67 -29.88 -8.15
N ALA A 346 -1.39 -29.55 -8.14
CA ALA A 346 -0.30 -30.50 -7.96
C ALA A 346 -0.39 -31.26 -6.62
N GLU A 347 -0.82 -30.55 -5.57
CA GLU A 347 -1.06 -31.11 -4.22
C GLU A 347 -2.45 -31.75 -4.08
N ASN A 348 -3.25 -31.79 -5.13
CA ASN A 348 -4.64 -32.30 -5.11
C ASN A 348 -5.52 -31.68 -4.01
N MET A 349 -5.35 -30.39 -3.75
CA MET A 349 -6.11 -29.70 -2.73
C MET A 349 -7.58 -29.61 -3.10
N THR A 350 -8.47 -29.80 -2.13
CA THR A 350 -9.86 -29.34 -2.26
C THR A 350 -9.91 -27.82 -2.20
N LEU A 351 -11.01 -27.23 -2.66
CA LEU A 351 -11.18 -25.78 -2.60
C LEU A 351 -11.10 -25.23 -1.15
N ARG A 352 -11.61 -25.99 -0.18
CA ARG A 352 -11.48 -25.69 1.27
C ARG A 352 -10.02 -25.69 1.73
N GLN A 353 -9.23 -26.68 1.32
CA GLN A 353 -7.80 -26.76 1.65
C GLN A 353 -7.03 -25.63 0.98
N PHE A 354 -7.34 -25.31 -0.26
CA PHE A 354 -6.75 -24.19 -0.99
C PHE A 354 -6.99 -22.86 -0.29
N THR A 355 -8.21 -22.57 0.17
CA THR A 355 -8.48 -21.31 0.91
C THR A 355 -7.69 -21.21 2.20
N LYS A 356 -7.51 -22.30 2.93
CA LYS A 356 -6.65 -22.36 4.13
C LYS A 356 -5.18 -22.11 3.79
N TRP A 357 -4.71 -22.74 2.69
CA TRP A 357 -3.33 -22.54 2.22
C TRP A 357 -3.10 -21.08 1.82
N VAL A 358 -4.05 -20.47 1.10
CA VAL A 358 -3.98 -19.03 0.74
C VAL A 358 -3.92 -18.15 2.00
N ALA A 359 -4.72 -18.44 3.01
CA ALA A 359 -4.74 -17.68 4.27
C ALA A 359 -3.44 -17.81 5.08
N ARG A 360 -2.62 -18.83 4.84
CA ARG A 360 -1.31 -19.07 5.49
C ARG A 360 -0.13 -18.66 4.64
N SER A 361 -0.34 -18.37 3.38
CA SER A 361 0.72 -18.05 2.41
C SER A 361 0.87 -16.55 2.21
N GLY A 362 1.88 -16.18 1.46
CA GLY A 362 2.17 -14.80 1.16
C GLY A 362 3.06 -14.16 2.22
N PHE A 363 2.74 -13.00 2.64
CA PHE A 363 3.58 -12.16 3.49
C PHE A 363 3.77 -12.64 4.95
N ILE A 364 3.20 -13.80 5.34
CA ILE A 364 3.21 -14.25 6.74
C ILE A 364 4.55 -14.87 7.12
N VAL A 365 5.12 -14.39 8.22
CA VAL A 365 6.33 -14.95 8.86
C VAL A 365 6.05 -15.14 10.34
N ALA A 366 6.03 -16.42 10.79
CA ALA A 366 5.87 -16.77 12.19
C ALA A 366 7.23 -17.08 12.83
N GLY A 367 7.47 -16.55 14.02
CA GLY A 367 8.72 -16.77 14.74
C GLY A 367 8.88 -15.94 16.01
N THR A 368 10.09 -16.01 16.59
CA THR A 368 10.45 -15.10 17.69
C THR A 368 10.80 -13.71 17.14
N ALA A 369 10.84 -12.71 18.02
CA ALA A 369 11.25 -11.36 17.62
C ALA A 369 12.66 -11.36 16.99
N GLU A 370 13.58 -12.16 17.55
CA GLU A 370 14.95 -12.31 17.04
C GLU A 370 14.96 -12.89 15.62
N SER A 371 14.22 -13.98 15.36
CA SER A 371 14.21 -14.64 14.06
C SER A 371 13.59 -13.73 12.97
N ILE A 372 12.58 -12.93 13.31
CA ILE A 372 11.98 -11.95 12.41
C ILE A 372 12.96 -10.79 12.16
N ALA A 373 13.62 -10.28 13.19
CA ALA A 373 14.62 -9.23 13.03
C ALA A 373 15.83 -9.72 12.20
N GLU A 374 16.25 -10.98 12.35
CA GLU A 374 17.30 -11.61 11.54
C GLU A 374 16.90 -11.70 10.07
N ARG A 375 15.68 -12.15 9.78
CA ARG A 375 15.16 -12.20 8.41
C ARG A 375 15.12 -10.81 7.76
N ILE A 376 14.62 -9.81 8.46
CA ILE A 376 14.59 -8.41 7.98
C ILE A 376 16.01 -7.92 7.70
N ALA A 377 16.93 -8.13 8.64
CA ALA A 377 18.33 -7.72 8.52
C ALA A 377 19.03 -8.39 7.33
N LEU A 378 18.87 -9.71 7.18
CA LEU A 378 19.45 -10.47 6.08
C LEU A 378 18.97 -9.95 4.71
N TRP A 379 17.66 -9.77 4.53
CA TRP A 379 17.11 -9.31 3.26
C TRP A 379 17.57 -7.90 2.90
N TYR A 380 17.68 -7.03 3.90
CA TYR A 380 18.18 -5.67 3.73
C TYR A 380 19.68 -5.64 3.38
N GLN A 381 20.51 -6.36 4.14
CA GLN A 381 21.97 -6.42 3.94
C GLN A 381 22.34 -7.05 2.59
N GLU A 382 21.58 -8.06 2.15
CA GLU A 382 21.74 -8.73 0.86
C GLU A 382 21.18 -7.94 -0.33
N ARG A 383 20.69 -6.71 -0.12
CA ARG A 383 20.10 -5.86 -1.14
C ARG A 383 18.96 -6.54 -1.90
N ALA A 384 18.10 -7.22 -1.18
CA ALA A 384 16.85 -7.77 -1.71
C ALA A 384 15.68 -6.79 -1.56
N VAL A 385 15.79 -5.85 -0.61
CA VAL A 385 14.80 -4.83 -0.26
C VAL A 385 15.46 -3.54 0.24
N ASP A 386 14.74 -2.42 0.22
CA ASP A 386 15.11 -1.21 0.97
C ASP A 386 14.40 -1.16 2.33
N GLY A 387 13.38 -1.98 2.55
CA GLY A 387 12.59 -2.02 3.76
C GLY A 387 11.37 -2.93 3.63
N PHE A 388 10.38 -2.73 4.51
CA PHE A 388 9.16 -3.54 4.54
C PHE A 388 7.92 -2.72 4.85
N VAL A 389 6.78 -3.16 4.30
CA VAL A 389 5.45 -2.75 4.78
C VAL A 389 5.01 -3.76 5.83
N ILE A 390 5.00 -3.36 7.08
CA ILE A 390 4.54 -4.19 8.19
C ILE A 390 3.01 -4.22 8.17
N MET A 391 2.47 -5.41 8.07
CA MET A 391 1.05 -5.70 7.92
C MET A 391 0.59 -6.52 9.13
N PRO A 392 0.22 -5.92 10.27
CA PRO A 392 -0.16 -6.68 11.45
C PRO A 392 -1.30 -7.65 11.13
N PRO A 393 -1.16 -8.96 11.39
CA PRO A 393 -2.21 -9.93 11.07
C PRO A 393 -3.48 -9.73 11.88
N TYR A 394 -3.37 -9.18 13.08
CA TYR A 394 -4.48 -8.76 13.95
C TYR A 394 -4.05 -7.54 14.79
N VAL A 395 -5.02 -6.74 15.25
CA VAL A 395 -4.80 -5.50 16.00
C VAL A 395 -5.79 -5.45 17.16
N PRO A 396 -5.35 -5.01 18.35
CA PRO A 396 -3.99 -4.80 18.83
C PRO A 396 -3.23 -6.12 19.03
N GLY A 397 -2.02 -6.06 19.54
CA GLY A 397 -1.20 -7.22 19.92
C GLY A 397 -0.10 -7.52 18.92
N ALA A 398 -0.42 -7.86 17.65
CA ALA A 398 0.64 -8.12 16.66
C ALA A 398 1.44 -6.87 16.32
N SER A 399 0.80 -5.71 16.22
CA SER A 399 1.47 -4.42 16.05
C SER A 399 2.34 -4.07 17.26
N ASP A 400 1.80 -4.24 18.47
CA ASP A 400 2.50 -3.92 19.71
C ASP A 400 3.75 -4.80 19.87
N ALA A 401 3.64 -6.11 19.57
CA ALA A 401 4.77 -7.04 19.62
C ALA A 401 5.88 -6.62 18.63
N PHE A 402 5.52 -6.19 17.43
CA PHE A 402 6.51 -5.72 16.46
C PHE A 402 7.22 -4.44 16.93
N PHE A 403 6.45 -3.44 17.39
CA PHE A 403 7.03 -2.17 17.85
C PHE A 403 7.93 -2.35 19.07
N GLN A 404 7.53 -3.20 20.02
CA GLN A 404 8.21 -3.33 21.32
C GLN A 404 9.35 -4.37 21.30
N GLN A 405 9.30 -5.37 20.42
CA GLN A 405 10.25 -6.48 20.46
C GLN A 405 11.16 -6.51 19.20
N VAL A 406 10.63 -6.28 18.01
CA VAL A 406 11.43 -6.39 16.78
C VAL A 406 12.17 -5.09 16.46
N VAL A 407 11.50 -3.93 16.58
CA VAL A 407 12.12 -2.63 16.27
C VAL A 407 13.37 -2.36 17.08
N PRO A 408 13.42 -2.57 18.42
CA PRO A 408 14.63 -2.39 19.20
C PRO A 408 15.80 -3.24 18.71
N LEU A 409 15.56 -4.49 18.31
CA LEU A 409 16.59 -5.38 17.77
C LEU A 409 17.16 -4.87 16.44
N LEU A 410 16.35 -4.25 15.59
CA LEU A 410 16.80 -3.63 14.34
C LEU A 410 17.62 -2.36 14.61
N GLN A 411 17.26 -1.61 15.64
CA GLN A 411 17.99 -0.42 16.10
C GLN A 411 19.34 -0.79 16.75
N GLU A 412 19.37 -1.79 17.62
CA GLU A 412 20.61 -2.33 18.23
C GLU A 412 21.61 -2.83 17.18
N ARG A 413 21.12 -3.42 16.07
CA ARG A 413 21.93 -3.84 14.92
C ARG A 413 22.43 -2.65 14.07
N GLY A 414 22.00 -1.42 14.36
CA GLY A 414 22.39 -0.21 13.64
C GLY A 414 21.84 -0.11 12.22
N ILE A 415 20.86 -0.93 11.84
CA ILE A 415 20.26 -0.92 10.49
C ILE A 415 18.99 -0.08 10.41
N PHE A 416 18.34 0.20 11.54
CA PHE A 416 17.17 1.05 11.62
C PHE A 416 17.41 2.26 12.52
N ARG A 417 16.76 3.38 12.23
CA ARG A 417 16.94 4.65 12.96
C ARG A 417 16.42 4.58 14.39
N THR A 418 17.11 5.25 15.31
CA THR A 418 16.65 5.52 16.68
C THR A 418 15.96 6.86 16.80
N GLU A 419 16.26 7.81 15.88
CA GLU A 419 15.65 9.15 15.82
C GLU A 419 15.38 9.59 14.38
N TYR A 420 14.35 10.42 14.20
CA TYR A 420 14.11 11.08 12.92
C TYR A 420 15.13 12.17 12.66
N GLN A 421 15.82 12.10 11.53
CA GLN A 421 16.81 13.11 11.11
C GLN A 421 16.19 14.21 10.23
N HIS A 422 15.00 13.95 9.64
CA HIS A 422 14.30 14.83 8.74
C HIS A 422 12.89 15.13 9.26
N THR A 423 12.24 16.13 8.66
CA THR A 423 10.86 16.51 9.00
C THR A 423 9.84 16.07 7.95
N THR A 424 10.29 15.79 6.73
CA THR A 424 9.42 15.42 5.61
C THR A 424 9.50 13.92 5.31
N LEU A 425 8.46 13.37 4.72
CA LEU A 425 8.44 11.96 4.30
C LEU A 425 9.52 11.67 3.25
N ARG A 426 9.70 12.56 2.27
CA ARG A 426 10.76 12.47 1.26
C ARG A 426 12.14 12.41 1.91
N GLY A 427 12.36 13.23 2.95
CA GLY A 427 13.60 13.21 3.74
C GLY A 427 13.79 11.92 4.52
N HIS A 428 12.74 11.36 5.17
CA HIS A 428 12.83 10.08 5.90
C HIS A 428 13.26 8.94 4.98
N LEU A 429 12.76 8.94 3.75
CA LEU A 429 13.07 7.92 2.73
C LEU A 429 14.40 8.19 2.00
N GLY A 430 15.10 9.28 2.30
CA GLY A 430 16.34 9.63 1.62
C GLY A 430 16.17 9.88 0.12
N LEU A 431 15.00 10.38 -0.28
CA LEU A 431 14.67 10.68 -1.67
C LEU A 431 15.23 12.07 -2.06
N PRO A 432 15.55 12.29 -3.34
CA PRO A 432 16.02 13.59 -3.80
C PRO A 432 14.95 14.67 -3.62
N ALA A 433 15.38 15.90 -3.38
CA ALA A 433 14.50 17.07 -3.43
C ALA A 433 13.95 17.26 -4.86
N VAL A 434 12.77 17.85 -4.96
CA VAL A 434 12.06 18.09 -6.23
C VAL A 434 11.78 19.59 -6.40
#